data_3e3360adf34887e8e1d8af25fdd646e9
#
_entry.id   3e3360adf34887e8e1d8af25fdd646e9
#
_cell.length_a   1.000
_cell.length_b   1.000
_cell.length_c   1.000
_cell.angle_alpha   90.00
_cell.angle_beta   90.00
_cell.angle_gamma   90.00
#
_symmetry.space_group_name_H-M   'P 1'
#
loop_
_entity.id
_entity.type
_entity.pdbx_description
1 polymer ?
#
loop_
_entity_poly.entity_id
_entity_poly.type
_entity_poly.pdbx_seq_one_letter_code
_entity_poly.pdbx_strand_id
1 'polypeptide(L)'
;MKIRNDREKRKLIQSAAIFLSFGAVMYFKNRLIPKYADDYPYSFIWEGDKNGNLAFGKREYRRVRNLRDLLKSQISHYKTWDGRAIAESLVQLFLIKDDKKYFDRANTAVMLLQLMLISALGKGKKGLKNITPSEALLLTGGFFVSAPHLIATCFWLTGSMNYLWMGILQSAHVLPYAMHYHGRIGKFPRSLSFLSGILSGWSTETGAGAALMLSGMETVRALMKKEYSSWMGWGLAGEILGMLLLLLAPGNKVKLRIENECSDTLPKTMEESLPGYIPLDYLYTREMFKKWFKEGFMVTILRELPLQIPVALYFLQKKDRVTEDDIYILGLEAVSLAVPSVMMFSPEYPRRATYPSVIYLLAASLCALSHLNLPGYGELSPGMRTAVISAVAVYIVNVLSSLIVDSDLSYQIDRQIDHIKANKDREMIFVDDVFIPPVYSFLAGDRSINWDVVMGVCLDNADDPYNEAAAAYYGSGKIYTDSDTDHIYEKKDFKSRLYGIINPLKSFALKTREIIFGAGDRNKEENEIQKET
;
A
#
# COMPACT_ATOMS: atom_id res chain seq x y z
N MET A 1 -26.36 3.59 -34.71
CA MET A 1 -24.87 3.48 -34.63
C MET A 1 -24.23 4.71 -33.95
N LYS A 2 -24.54 5.97 -34.38
CA LYS A 2 -23.97 7.22 -33.81
C LYS A 2 -24.26 7.40 -32.31
N ILE A 3 -25.51 7.21 -31.86
CA ILE A 3 -25.94 7.35 -30.45
C ILE A 3 -25.26 6.33 -29.51
N ARG A 4 -25.04 5.08 -29.97
CA ARG A 4 -24.33 4.04 -29.22
C ARG A 4 -22.86 4.42 -29.02
N ASN A 5 -22.23 5.01 -30.04
CA ASN A 5 -20.85 5.48 -29.97
C ASN A 5 -20.68 6.66 -28.99
N ASP A 6 -21.66 7.57 -28.93
CA ASP A 6 -21.64 8.70 -27.97
C ASP A 6 -21.81 8.26 -26.51
N ARG A 7 -22.65 7.25 -26.25
CA ARG A 7 -22.82 6.69 -24.90
C ARG A 7 -21.56 5.97 -24.41
N GLU A 8 -20.91 5.22 -25.29
CA GLU A 8 -19.63 4.54 -24.98
C GLU A 8 -18.49 5.54 -24.74
N LYS A 9 -18.41 6.61 -25.55
CA LYS A 9 -17.47 7.72 -25.34
C LYS A 9 -17.68 8.40 -23.99
N ARG A 10 -18.92 8.70 -23.60
CA ARG A 10 -19.23 9.32 -22.31
C ARG A 10 -18.78 8.44 -21.14
N LYS A 11 -19.06 7.13 -21.19
CA LYS A 11 -18.59 6.20 -20.17
C LYS A 11 -17.06 6.18 -20.04
N LEU A 12 -16.35 6.16 -21.17
CA LEU A 12 -14.89 6.20 -21.18
C LEU A 12 -14.35 7.49 -20.56
N ILE A 13 -14.93 8.65 -20.92
CA ILE A 13 -14.54 9.95 -20.36
C ILE A 13 -14.80 9.98 -18.84
N GLN A 14 -15.95 9.48 -18.40
CA GLN A 14 -16.28 9.42 -16.97
C GLN A 14 -15.31 8.51 -16.19
N SER A 15 -14.99 7.33 -16.72
CA SER A 15 -14.02 6.42 -16.09
C SER A 15 -12.62 7.03 -16.05
N ALA A 16 -12.19 7.67 -17.14
CA ALA A 16 -10.91 8.38 -17.19
C ALA A 16 -10.87 9.54 -16.18
N ALA A 17 -11.95 10.31 -16.06
CA ALA A 17 -12.05 11.39 -15.07
C ALA A 17 -11.94 10.87 -13.64
N ILE A 18 -12.56 9.72 -13.31
CA ILE A 18 -12.45 9.09 -11.99
C ILE A 18 -10.99 8.70 -11.70
N PHE A 19 -10.29 8.02 -12.64
CA PHE A 19 -8.89 7.65 -12.45
C PHE A 19 -7.95 8.86 -12.36
N LEU A 20 -8.18 9.89 -13.18
CA LEU A 20 -7.37 11.12 -13.13
C LEU A 20 -7.58 11.87 -11.81
N SER A 21 -8.83 11.99 -11.36
CA SER A 21 -9.15 12.62 -10.06
C SER A 21 -8.53 11.83 -8.91
N PHE A 22 -8.64 10.52 -8.92
CA PHE A 22 -7.97 9.64 -7.96
C PHE A 22 -6.45 9.84 -8.00
N GLY A 23 -5.83 9.79 -9.19
CA GLY A 23 -4.40 10.01 -9.35
C GLY A 23 -3.94 11.37 -8.82
N ALA A 24 -4.71 12.43 -9.08
CA ALA A 24 -4.41 13.77 -8.56
C ALA A 24 -4.45 13.81 -7.03
N VAL A 25 -5.47 13.22 -6.41
CA VAL A 25 -5.60 13.10 -4.94
C VAL A 25 -4.43 12.28 -4.36
N MET A 26 -4.10 11.14 -4.97
CA MET A 26 -3.00 10.29 -4.51
C MET A 26 -1.65 10.98 -4.68
N TYR A 27 -1.44 11.75 -5.76
CA TYR A 27 -0.23 12.54 -5.92
C TYR A 27 -0.10 13.62 -4.83
N PHE A 28 -1.20 14.33 -4.55
CA PHE A 28 -1.23 15.32 -3.47
C PHE A 28 -0.93 14.68 -2.12
N LYS A 29 -1.55 13.53 -1.82
CA LYS A 29 -1.29 12.76 -0.60
C LYS A 29 0.20 12.30 -0.51
N ASN A 30 0.79 11.82 -1.62
CA ASN A 30 2.22 11.49 -1.67
C ASN A 30 3.11 12.68 -1.27
N ARG A 31 2.73 13.90 -1.72
CA ARG A 31 3.49 15.13 -1.39
C ARG A 31 3.41 15.51 0.08
N LEU A 32 2.32 15.16 0.75
CA LEU A 32 2.13 15.45 2.18
C LEU A 32 2.92 14.50 3.09
N ILE A 33 3.25 13.29 2.66
CA ILE A 33 3.95 12.32 3.49
C ILE A 33 5.46 12.59 3.40
N PRO A 34 6.13 13.02 4.48
CA PRO A 34 7.57 13.25 4.49
C PRO A 34 8.36 11.93 4.51
N LYS A 35 9.68 12.03 4.52
CA LYS A 35 10.55 10.90 4.90
C LYS A 35 10.48 10.72 6.41
N TYR A 36 10.40 9.46 6.87
CA TYR A 36 10.37 9.15 8.29
C TYR A 36 10.81 7.70 8.55
N ALA A 37 11.05 7.35 9.79
CA ALA A 37 11.43 6.01 10.25
C ALA A 37 12.59 5.42 9.40
N ASP A 38 12.37 4.25 8.80
CA ASP A 38 13.36 3.49 8.03
C ASP A 38 13.94 4.25 6.83
N ASP A 39 13.30 5.32 6.34
CA ASP A 39 13.84 6.13 5.24
C ASP A 39 15.20 6.75 5.58
N TYR A 40 15.47 7.02 6.87
CA TYR A 40 16.75 7.55 7.30
C TYR A 40 17.86 6.50 7.33
N PRO A 41 17.75 5.37 8.03
CA PRO A 41 18.79 4.33 8.02
C PRO A 41 19.03 3.76 6.61
N TYR A 42 18.00 3.56 5.78
CA TYR A 42 18.17 3.11 4.40
C TYR A 42 18.82 4.16 3.47
N SER A 43 18.92 5.41 3.88
CA SER A 43 19.71 6.42 3.14
C SER A 43 21.21 6.15 3.16
N PHE A 44 21.67 5.28 4.04
CA PHE A 44 23.08 4.94 4.24
C PHE A 44 23.40 3.53 3.77
N ILE A 45 24.69 3.26 3.53
CA ILE A 45 25.18 1.93 3.20
C ILE A 45 24.94 1.03 4.42
N TRP A 46 24.25 -0.06 4.21
CA TRP A 46 23.99 -1.05 5.25
C TRP A 46 25.25 -1.81 5.61
N GLU A 47 25.73 -1.66 6.85
CA GLU A 47 26.95 -2.28 7.36
C GLU A 47 26.64 -3.14 8.59
N GLY A 48 25.85 -4.21 8.41
CA GLY A 48 25.58 -5.21 9.46
C GLY A 48 26.74 -6.18 9.63
N ASP A 49 26.96 -6.66 10.86
CA ASP A 49 27.86 -7.76 11.14
C ASP A 49 27.13 -9.11 11.23
N LYS A 50 27.90 -10.22 11.32
CA LYS A 50 27.33 -11.57 11.43
C LYS A 50 26.60 -11.82 12.76
N ASN A 51 26.79 -10.96 13.76
CA ASN A 51 26.16 -11.07 15.07
C ASN A 51 24.85 -10.29 15.14
N GLY A 52 24.43 -9.69 14.02
CA GLY A 52 23.22 -8.90 13.96
C GLY A 52 23.32 -7.57 14.67
N ASN A 53 24.54 -7.16 15.04
CA ASN A 53 24.75 -5.78 15.38
C ASN A 53 24.51 -5.01 14.11
N LEU A 54 23.25 -4.64 13.92
CA LEU A 54 22.98 -3.49 13.11
C LEU A 54 23.93 -2.47 13.63
N ALA A 55 24.81 -2.00 12.79
CA ALA A 55 25.72 -0.95 13.17
C ALA A 55 24.95 0.37 13.36
N PHE A 56 23.90 0.34 14.15
CA PHE A 56 23.29 1.48 14.76
C PHE A 56 24.22 1.84 15.91
N GLY A 57 24.91 2.91 15.84
CA GLY A 57 25.62 3.46 16.98
C GLY A 57 27.13 3.57 16.92
N LYS A 58 27.84 3.05 15.90
CA LYS A 58 29.28 3.33 15.65
C LYS A 58 29.63 3.37 14.18
N ARG A 59 28.66 3.71 13.34
CA ARG A 59 28.83 3.79 11.88
C ARG A 59 29.53 5.08 11.47
N GLU A 60 30.40 4.96 10.49
CA GLU A 60 30.54 6.05 9.52
C GLU A 60 29.29 6.03 8.64
N TYR A 61 28.28 6.85 8.95
CA TYR A 61 27.03 6.99 8.18
C TYR A 61 27.32 7.48 6.75
N ARG A 62 27.79 6.56 5.91
CA ARG A 62 28.12 6.84 4.51
C ARG A 62 26.88 6.70 3.63
N ARG A 63 26.43 7.81 3.05
CA ARG A 63 25.27 7.83 2.15
C ARG A 63 25.46 6.92 0.94
N VAL A 64 24.38 6.23 0.54
CA VAL A 64 24.29 5.58 -0.77
C VAL A 64 24.19 6.67 -1.84
N ARG A 65 25.15 6.75 -2.75
CA ARG A 65 25.24 7.80 -3.78
C ARG A 65 25.15 7.27 -5.21
N ASN A 66 25.44 6.00 -5.41
CA ASN A 66 25.50 5.38 -6.73
C ASN A 66 25.16 3.88 -6.67
N LEU A 67 25.05 3.25 -7.84
CA LEU A 67 24.70 1.82 -7.94
C LEU A 67 25.73 0.88 -7.28
N ARG A 68 27.00 1.25 -7.23
CA ARG A 68 28.03 0.42 -6.55
C ARG A 68 27.82 0.42 -5.04
N ASP A 69 27.50 1.59 -4.46
CA ASP A 69 27.17 1.71 -3.04
C ASP A 69 25.89 0.93 -2.73
N LEU A 70 24.87 1.03 -3.60
CA LEU A 70 23.62 0.29 -3.47
C LEU A 70 23.89 -1.22 -3.48
N LEU A 71 24.64 -1.75 -4.44
CA LEU A 71 24.95 -3.18 -4.51
C LEU A 71 25.71 -3.65 -3.28
N LYS A 72 26.72 -2.87 -2.81
CA LYS A 72 27.45 -3.19 -1.57
C LYS A 72 26.50 -3.25 -0.38
N SER A 73 25.63 -2.26 -0.26
CA SER A 73 24.63 -2.17 0.79
C SER A 73 23.67 -3.36 0.78
N GLN A 74 23.12 -3.70 -0.38
CA GLN A 74 22.15 -4.79 -0.50
C GLN A 74 22.74 -6.18 -0.28
N ILE A 75 23.98 -6.41 -0.67
CA ILE A 75 24.69 -7.67 -0.35
C ILE A 75 24.89 -7.79 1.17
N SER A 76 25.25 -6.70 1.84
CA SER A 76 25.38 -6.68 3.30
C SER A 76 24.01 -6.88 3.99
N HIS A 77 23.00 -6.16 3.55
CA HIS A 77 21.62 -6.25 4.07
C HIS A 77 21.06 -7.68 3.95
N TYR A 78 21.16 -8.30 2.77
CA TYR A 78 20.71 -9.67 2.53
C TYR A 78 21.39 -10.69 3.46
N LYS A 79 22.65 -10.45 3.82
CA LYS A 79 23.42 -11.34 4.70
C LYS A 79 23.18 -11.11 6.18
N THR A 80 22.75 -9.90 6.57
CA THR A 80 22.76 -9.46 7.97
C THR A 80 21.42 -8.94 8.49
N TRP A 81 20.38 -8.85 7.62
CA TRP A 81 19.06 -8.36 8.06
C TRP A 81 17.89 -9.16 7.51
N ASP A 82 17.56 -9.06 6.19
CA ASP A 82 16.46 -9.84 5.61
C ASP A 82 16.64 -10.13 4.12
N GLY A 83 15.72 -10.99 3.59
CA GLY A 83 15.76 -11.48 2.22
C GLY A 83 15.11 -10.56 1.18
N ARG A 84 14.50 -9.43 1.53
CA ARG A 84 13.71 -8.57 0.63
C ARG A 84 14.57 -7.67 -0.28
N ALA A 85 15.63 -8.22 -0.85
CA ALA A 85 16.65 -7.47 -1.60
C ALA A 85 16.08 -6.62 -2.76
N ILE A 86 14.99 -7.04 -3.41
CA ILE A 86 14.36 -6.27 -4.49
C ILE A 86 13.70 -5.01 -3.93
N ALA A 87 12.88 -5.14 -2.88
CA ALA A 87 12.19 -4.04 -2.25
C ALA A 87 13.19 -3.01 -1.70
N GLU A 88 14.17 -3.48 -0.93
CA GLU A 88 15.15 -2.61 -0.28
C GLU A 88 16.12 -1.96 -1.28
N SER A 89 16.39 -2.62 -2.41
CA SER A 89 17.12 -1.99 -3.52
C SER A 89 16.35 -0.80 -4.11
N LEU A 90 15.04 -0.93 -4.28
CA LEU A 90 14.18 0.17 -4.74
C LEU A 90 14.10 1.30 -3.72
N VAL A 91 14.00 0.98 -2.42
CA VAL A 91 14.07 1.97 -1.33
C VAL A 91 15.33 2.82 -1.48
N GLN A 92 16.51 2.18 -1.49
CA GLN A 92 17.78 2.88 -1.58
C GLN A 92 17.93 3.66 -2.89
N LEU A 93 17.43 3.12 -4.02
CA LEU A 93 17.48 3.80 -5.32
C LEU A 93 16.79 5.17 -5.27
N PHE A 94 15.63 5.26 -4.64
CA PHE A 94 14.90 6.52 -4.49
C PHE A 94 15.51 7.42 -3.41
N LEU A 95 16.15 6.86 -2.39
CA LEU A 95 16.82 7.60 -1.32
C LEU A 95 18.20 8.18 -1.72
N ILE A 96 18.78 7.77 -2.87
CA ILE A 96 19.95 8.44 -3.46
C ILE A 96 19.69 9.94 -3.66
N LYS A 97 18.44 10.30 -3.97
CA LYS A 97 18.01 11.69 -4.14
C LYS A 97 17.43 12.23 -2.83
N ASP A 98 17.85 13.43 -2.44
CA ASP A 98 17.28 14.11 -1.26
C ASP A 98 15.83 14.54 -1.50
N ASP A 99 15.51 14.93 -2.73
CA ASP A 99 14.17 15.36 -3.13
C ASP A 99 13.25 14.16 -3.42
N LYS A 100 12.23 14.01 -2.59
CA LYS A 100 11.22 12.94 -2.68
C LYS A 100 10.29 13.06 -3.89
N LYS A 101 10.26 14.20 -4.58
CA LYS A 101 9.30 14.44 -5.70
C LYS A 101 9.36 13.40 -6.82
N TYR A 102 10.53 12.80 -7.06
CA TYR A 102 10.69 11.73 -8.07
C TYR A 102 9.94 10.47 -7.63
N PHE A 103 10.08 10.12 -6.34
CA PHE A 103 9.30 9.05 -5.74
C PHE A 103 7.80 9.36 -5.79
N ASP A 104 7.36 10.55 -5.38
CA ASP A 104 5.94 10.92 -5.33
C ASP A 104 5.24 10.73 -6.68
N ARG A 105 5.90 11.12 -7.77
CA ARG A 105 5.40 10.94 -9.15
C ARG A 105 5.37 9.48 -9.56
N ALA A 106 6.47 8.77 -9.35
CA ALA A 106 6.59 7.36 -9.71
C ALA A 106 5.60 6.51 -8.90
N ASN A 107 5.48 6.76 -7.60
CA ASN A 107 4.59 6.03 -6.71
C ASN A 107 3.11 6.23 -7.08
N THR A 108 2.72 7.45 -7.45
CA THR A 108 1.37 7.71 -7.98
C THR A 108 1.10 6.95 -9.27
N ALA A 109 2.05 6.92 -10.19
CA ALA A 109 1.93 6.14 -11.43
C ALA A 109 1.82 4.64 -11.15
N VAL A 110 2.58 4.14 -10.17
CA VAL A 110 2.54 2.74 -9.73
C VAL A 110 1.18 2.38 -9.12
N MET A 111 0.56 3.27 -8.31
CA MET A 111 -0.80 3.06 -7.82
C MET A 111 -1.81 2.91 -8.96
N LEU A 112 -1.76 3.80 -9.96
CA LEU A 112 -2.64 3.71 -11.13
C LEU A 112 -2.39 2.43 -11.94
N LEU A 113 -1.12 2.05 -12.11
CA LEU A 113 -0.74 0.80 -12.77
C LEU A 113 -1.28 -0.41 -12.00
N GLN A 114 -1.21 -0.40 -10.67
CA GLN A 114 -1.76 -1.48 -9.84
C GLN A 114 -3.27 -1.65 -10.06
N LEU A 115 -4.04 -0.56 -10.10
CA LEU A 115 -5.47 -0.62 -10.40
C LEU A 115 -5.75 -1.16 -11.80
N MET A 116 -4.93 -0.82 -12.80
CA MET A 116 -5.03 -1.38 -14.13
C MET A 116 -4.72 -2.88 -14.17
N LEU A 117 -3.70 -3.34 -13.43
CA LEU A 117 -3.38 -4.76 -13.32
C LEU A 117 -4.50 -5.53 -12.62
N ILE A 118 -5.05 -5.01 -11.52
CA ILE A 118 -6.21 -5.59 -10.84
C ILE A 118 -7.40 -5.70 -11.81
N SER A 119 -7.65 -4.65 -12.60
CA SER A 119 -8.71 -4.70 -13.62
C SER A 119 -8.46 -5.76 -14.69
N ALA A 120 -7.22 -5.95 -15.08
CA ALA A 120 -6.85 -6.98 -16.05
C ALA A 120 -6.94 -8.40 -15.46
N LEU A 121 -6.61 -8.57 -14.18
CA LEU A 121 -6.80 -9.82 -13.46
C LEU A 121 -8.29 -10.21 -13.41
N GLY A 122 -9.17 -9.28 -13.05
CA GLY A 122 -10.59 -9.56 -12.91
C GLY A 122 -11.35 -9.76 -14.24
N LYS A 123 -10.94 -9.09 -15.32
CA LYS A 123 -11.70 -9.04 -16.59
C LYS A 123 -10.88 -9.40 -17.84
N GLY A 124 -9.65 -9.82 -17.71
CA GLY A 124 -8.75 -10.04 -18.83
C GLY A 124 -8.56 -8.75 -19.66
N LYS A 125 -8.37 -8.89 -20.98
CA LYS A 125 -8.16 -7.74 -21.89
C LYS A 125 -9.31 -6.72 -21.91
N LYS A 126 -10.53 -7.14 -21.56
CA LYS A 126 -11.67 -6.22 -21.44
C LYS A 126 -11.49 -5.25 -20.28
N GLY A 127 -10.81 -5.66 -19.20
CA GLY A 127 -10.48 -4.83 -18.07
C GLY A 127 -9.57 -3.64 -18.38
N LEU A 128 -8.76 -3.74 -19.44
CA LEU A 128 -7.89 -2.64 -19.86
C LEU A 128 -8.57 -1.65 -20.85
N LYS A 129 -9.60 -2.09 -21.55
CA LYS A 129 -10.21 -1.32 -22.65
C LYS A 129 -11.59 -0.74 -22.33
N ASN A 130 -12.37 -1.40 -21.49
CA ASN A 130 -13.78 -1.10 -21.28
C ASN A 130 -14.12 -1.08 -19.79
N ILE A 131 -13.47 -0.20 -19.03
CA ILE A 131 -13.80 0.06 -17.64
C ILE A 131 -15.00 0.99 -17.59
N THR A 132 -16.08 0.56 -16.97
CA THR A 132 -17.27 1.41 -16.73
C THR A 132 -17.03 2.35 -15.54
N PRO A 133 -17.80 3.45 -15.41
CA PRO A 133 -17.68 4.35 -14.25
C PRO A 133 -17.89 3.66 -12.90
N SER A 134 -18.81 2.70 -12.81
CA SER A 134 -19.03 1.91 -11.59
C SER A 134 -17.83 1.02 -11.24
N GLU A 135 -17.20 0.42 -12.23
CA GLU A 135 -15.97 -0.37 -12.05
C GLU A 135 -14.79 0.53 -11.66
N ALA A 136 -14.67 1.72 -12.25
CA ALA A 136 -13.65 2.70 -11.89
C ALA A 136 -13.82 3.18 -10.43
N LEU A 137 -15.07 3.42 -10.00
CA LEU A 137 -15.38 3.76 -8.60
C LEU A 137 -15.08 2.59 -7.65
N LEU A 138 -15.42 1.35 -8.03
CA LEU A 138 -15.09 0.17 -7.23
C LEU A 138 -13.57 0.04 -7.06
N LEU A 139 -12.81 0.17 -8.16
CA LEU A 139 -11.35 0.06 -8.12
C LEU A 139 -10.72 1.15 -7.26
N THR A 140 -11.05 2.41 -7.49
CA THR A 140 -10.43 3.55 -6.80
C THR A 140 -10.92 3.67 -5.36
N GLY A 141 -12.23 3.57 -5.13
CA GLY A 141 -12.85 3.65 -3.81
C GLY A 141 -12.55 2.43 -2.96
N GLY A 142 -12.69 1.23 -3.54
CA GLY A 142 -12.38 -0.02 -2.87
C GLY A 142 -10.91 -0.11 -2.47
N PHE A 143 -9.98 0.28 -3.36
CA PHE A 143 -8.56 0.37 -3.02
C PHE A 143 -8.30 1.33 -1.85
N PHE A 144 -8.84 2.54 -1.91
CA PHE A 144 -8.64 3.56 -0.87
C PHE A 144 -9.17 3.14 0.50
N VAL A 145 -10.34 2.49 0.53
CA VAL A 145 -10.99 2.08 1.78
C VAL A 145 -10.39 0.80 2.36
N SER A 146 -9.99 -0.15 1.50
CA SER A 146 -9.60 -1.49 1.94
C SER A 146 -8.08 -1.70 2.02
N ALA A 147 -7.24 -0.82 1.44
CA ALA A 147 -5.80 -0.94 1.61
C ALA A 147 -5.42 -0.83 3.09
N PRO A 148 -4.70 -1.83 3.64
CA PRO A 148 -4.34 -1.86 5.06
C PRO A 148 -3.32 -0.79 5.38
N HIS A 149 -3.51 -0.02 6.46
CA HIS A 149 -2.59 1.04 6.84
C HIS A 149 -2.12 1.83 5.62
N LEU A 150 -3.06 2.50 4.96
CA LEU A 150 -2.89 3.08 3.62
C LEU A 150 -1.59 3.89 3.46
N ILE A 151 -1.22 4.70 4.47
CA ILE A 151 0.03 5.47 4.42
C ILE A 151 1.25 4.55 4.43
N ALA A 152 1.31 3.62 5.40
CA ALA A 152 2.45 2.73 5.56
C ALA A 152 2.59 1.73 4.40
N THR A 153 1.48 1.40 3.71
CA THR A 153 1.46 0.45 2.59
C THR A 153 1.72 1.12 1.24
N CYS A 154 1.22 2.36 1.06
CA CYS A 154 1.14 2.97 -0.27
C CYS A 154 1.86 4.30 -0.41
N PHE A 155 2.24 5.00 0.68
CA PHE A 155 2.78 6.37 0.61
C PHE A 155 4.11 6.54 1.30
N TRP A 156 4.34 5.85 2.41
CA TRP A 156 5.65 5.81 3.04
C TRP A 156 6.66 5.16 2.09
N LEU A 157 7.80 5.81 1.85
CA LEU A 157 8.74 5.39 0.81
C LEU A 157 9.16 3.92 1.02
N THR A 158 9.73 3.60 2.18
CA THR A 158 10.14 2.22 2.51
C THR A 158 8.97 1.24 2.47
N GLY A 159 7.83 1.61 3.06
CA GLY A 159 6.66 0.74 3.10
C GLY A 159 6.04 0.51 1.73
N SER A 160 5.91 1.54 0.90
CA SER A 160 5.34 1.39 -0.44
C SER A 160 6.18 0.49 -1.35
N MET A 161 7.52 0.55 -1.22
CA MET A 161 8.41 -0.36 -1.95
C MET A 161 8.21 -1.82 -1.51
N ASN A 162 8.00 -2.05 -0.21
CA ASN A 162 7.79 -3.39 0.34
C ASN A 162 6.41 -3.97 0.02
N TYR A 163 5.37 -3.13 -0.23
CA TYR A 163 4.00 -3.64 -0.43
C TYR A 163 3.43 -3.26 -1.79
N LEU A 164 3.21 -1.97 -2.08
CA LEU A 164 2.58 -1.52 -3.31
C LEU A 164 3.40 -1.91 -4.55
N TRP A 165 4.72 -1.63 -4.55
CA TRP A 165 5.59 -1.92 -5.68
C TRP A 165 5.82 -3.42 -5.86
N MET A 166 5.92 -4.16 -4.76
CA MET A 166 5.99 -5.62 -4.84
C MET A 166 4.68 -6.20 -5.38
N GLY A 167 3.53 -5.63 -5.01
CA GLY A 167 2.23 -5.97 -5.59
C GLY A 167 2.17 -5.85 -7.11
N ILE A 168 2.91 -4.89 -7.72
CA ILE A 168 3.05 -4.81 -9.18
C ILE A 168 3.77 -6.04 -9.74
N LEU A 169 4.88 -6.45 -9.13
CA LEU A 169 5.66 -7.61 -9.60
C LEU A 169 4.82 -8.89 -9.53
N GLN A 170 4.12 -9.09 -8.42
CA GLN A 170 3.21 -10.21 -8.20
C GLN A 170 2.06 -10.20 -9.21
N SER A 171 1.38 -9.06 -9.36
CA SER A 171 0.28 -8.90 -10.31
C SER A 171 0.72 -9.11 -11.77
N ALA A 172 1.90 -8.60 -12.12
CA ALA A 172 2.47 -8.76 -13.47
C ALA A 172 2.83 -10.23 -13.76
N HIS A 173 3.33 -10.96 -12.75
CA HIS A 173 3.62 -12.39 -12.89
C HIS A 173 2.36 -13.23 -13.09
N VAL A 174 1.32 -13.01 -12.29
CA VAL A 174 0.07 -13.80 -12.39
C VAL A 174 -0.81 -13.37 -13.58
N LEU A 175 -0.57 -12.21 -14.17
CA LEU A 175 -1.37 -11.69 -15.29
C LEU A 175 -1.42 -12.63 -16.51
N PRO A 176 -0.34 -13.26 -16.99
CA PRO A 176 -0.40 -14.25 -18.07
C PRO A 176 -1.30 -15.44 -17.73
N TYR A 177 -1.31 -15.91 -16.49
CA TYR A 177 -2.17 -17.00 -16.02
C TYR A 177 -3.65 -16.58 -16.03
N ALA A 178 -3.97 -15.39 -15.52
CA ALA A 178 -5.31 -14.83 -15.61
C ALA A 178 -5.76 -14.62 -17.07
N MET A 179 -4.85 -14.17 -17.96
CA MET A 179 -5.14 -14.02 -19.39
C MET A 179 -5.35 -15.38 -20.09
N HIS A 180 -4.65 -16.44 -19.65
CA HIS A 180 -4.87 -17.80 -20.12
C HIS A 180 -6.26 -18.30 -19.68
N TYR A 181 -6.60 -18.10 -18.42
CA TYR A 181 -7.92 -18.40 -17.89
C TYR A 181 -9.05 -17.78 -18.74
N HIS A 182 -8.92 -16.51 -19.10
CA HIS A 182 -9.88 -15.80 -19.95
C HIS A 182 -9.77 -16.15 -21.46
N GLY A 183 -9.04 -17.20 -21.84
CA GLY A 183 -8.88 -17.67 -23.22
C GLY A 183 -8.15 -16.69 -24.14
N ARG A 184 -7.24 -15.84 -23.60
CA ARG A 184 -6.60 -14.75 -24.32
C ARG A 184 -5.14 -14.99 -24.68
N ILE A 185 -4.46 -15.89 -24.00
CA ILE A 185 -3.04 -16.23 -24.20
C ILE A 185 -2.90 -17.76 -24.25
N GLY A 186 -2.44 -18.30 -25.37
CA GLY A 186 -2.05 -19.71 -25.46
C GLY A 186 -0.54 -19.90 -25.34
N LYS A 187 0.25 -18.92 -25.78
CA LYS A 187 1.73 -18.96 -25.77
C LYS A 187 2.27 -17.71 -25.09
N PHE A 188 3.27 -17.90 -24.22
CA PHE A 188 4.01 -16.84 -23.57
C PHE A 188 5.50 -17.22 -23.53
N PRO A 189 6.48 -16.27 -23.60
CA PRO A 189 7.89 -16.60 -23.56
C PRO A 189 8.27 -17.25 -22.23
N ARG A 190 8.89 -18.44 -22.28
CA ARG A 190 9.32 -19.18 -21.08
C ARG A 190 10.29 -18.39 -20.21
N SER A 191 11.26 -17.74 -20.85
CA SER A 191 12.24 -16.91 -20.15
C SER A 191 11.61 -15.75 -19.41
N LEU A 192 10.63 -15.07 -20.02
CA LEU A 192 9.90 -13.97 -19.38
C LEU A 192 9.03 -14.47 -18.24
N SER A 193 8.38 -15.64 -18.41
CA SER A 193 7.60 -16.27 -17.34
C SER A 193 8.47 -16.65 -16.15
N PHE A 194 9.65 -17.26 -16.40
CA PHE A 194 10.61 -17.62 -15.37
C PHE A 194 11.16 -16.39 -14.63
N LEU A 195 11.59 -15.36 -15.37
CA LEU A 195 12.12 -14.13 -14.77
C LEU A 195 11.05 -13.37 -13.97
N SER A 196 9.83 -13.25 -14.49
CA SER A 196 8.74 -12.64 -13.75
C SER A 196 8.39 -13.43 -12.49
N GLY A 197 8.49 -14.77 -12.55
CA GLY A 197 8.35 -15.64 -11.39
C GLY A 197 9.40 -15.37 -10.32
N ILE A 198 10.69 -15.28 -10.70
CA ILE A 198 11.77 -14.94 -9.74
C ILE A 198 11.46 -13.58 -9.07
N LEU A 199 11.09 -12.56 -9.85
CA LEU A 199 10.81 -11.23 -9.30
C LEU A 199 9.58 -11.23 -8.37
N SER A 200 8.53 -11.98 -8.71
CA SER A 200 7.35 -12.17 -7.86
C SER A 200 7.71 -12.92 -6.58
N GLY A 201 8.37 -14.06 -6.69
CA GLY A 201 8.74 -14.90 -5.55
C GLY A 201 9.74 -14.23 -4.61
N TRP A 202 10.66 -13.41 -5.12
CA TRP A 202 11.66 -12.69 -4.32
C TRP A 202 11.17 -11.31 -3.86
N SER A 203 9.87 -11.10 -3.79
CA SER A 203 9.26 -9.82 -3.42
C SER A 203 8.94 -9.73 -1.91
N THR A 204 7.81 -10.30 -1.50
CA THR A 204 7.37 -10.37 -0.09
C THR A 204 6.71 -11.71 0.17
N GLU A 205 6.78 -12.20 1.40
CA GLU A 205 6.37 -13.54 1.79
C GLU A 205 4.89 -13.82 1.48
N THR A 206 4.02 -12.93 1.93
CA THR A 206 2.56 -13.08 1.76
C THR A 206 2.12 -12.91 0.30
N GLY A 207 2.73 -11.95 -0.40
CA GLY A 207 2.40 -11.68 -1.79
C GLY A 207 2.91 -12.73 -2.76
N ALA A 208 4.14 -13.23 -2.54
CA ALA A 208 4.69 -14.35 -3.31
C ALA A 208 3.86 -15.62 -3.10
N GLY A 209 3.47 -15.93 -1.85
CA GLY A 209 2.60 -17.07 -1.56
C GLY A 209 1.23 -16.97 -2.25
N ALA A 210 0.64 -15.78 -2.25
CA ALA A 210 -0.63 -15.54 -2.94
C ALA A 210 -0.51 -15.68 -4.47
N ALA A 211 0.56 -15.14 -5.05
CA ALA A 211 0.84 -15.26 -6.49
C ALA A 211 1.10 -16.72 -6.89
N LEU A 212 1.88 -17.47 -6.09
CA LEU A 212 2.13 -18.90 -6.30
C LEU A 212 0.83 -19.71 -6.21
N MET A 213 -0.06 -19.38 -5.29
CA MET A 213 -1.35 -20.05 -5.18
C MET A 213 -2.20 -19.84 -6.44
N LEU A 214 -2.34 -18.59 -6.93
CA LEU A 214 -3.13 -18.31 -8.13
C LEU A 214 -2.53 -18.93 -9.40
N SER A 215 -1.22 -18.78 -9.61
CA SER A 215 -0.51 -19.35 -10.76
C SER A 215 -0.55 -20.89 -10.73
N GLY A 216 -0.44 -21.47 -9.54
CA GLY A 216 -0.59 -22.93 -9.32
C GLY A 216 -2.00 -23.43 -9.63
N MET A 217 -3.04 -22.77 -9.12
CA MET A 217 -4.44 -23.11 -9.38
C MET A 217 -4.74 -23.11 -10.89
N GLU A 218 -4.30 -22.06 -11.61
CA GLU A 218 -4.50 -21.99 -13.06
C GLU A 218 -3.71 -23.07 -13.80
N THR A 219 -2.49 -23.36 -13.37
CA THR A 219 -1.68 -24.44 -13.97
C THR A 219 -2.36 -25.80 -13.80
N VAL A 220 -2.90 -26.09 -12.60
CA VAL A 220 -3.66 -27.31 -12.34
C VAL A 220 -4.92 -27.37 -13.21
N ARG A 221 -5.69 -26.29 -13.29
CA ARG A 221 -6.86 -26.19 -14.17
C ARG A 221 -6.48 -26.49 -15.63
N ALA A 222 -5.40 -25.86 -16.12
CA ALA A 222 -4.94 -26.07 -17.49
C ALA A 222 -4.51 -27.52 -17.76
N LEU A 223 -3.87 -28.18 -16.77
CA LEU A 223 -3.53 -29.60 -16.86
C LEU A 223 -4.80 -30.49 -16.95
N MET A 224 -5.78 -30.22 -16.10
CA MET A 224 -7.06 -30.97 -16.09
C MET A 224 -7.84 -30.81 -17.41
N LYS A 225 -7.77 -29.60 -18.02
CA LYS A 225 -8.42 -29.30 -19.31
C LYS A 225 -7.58 -29.66 -20.54
N LYS A 226 -6.38 -30.19 -20.35
CA LYS A 226 -5.41 -30.45 -21.43
C LYS A 226 -5.01 -29.19 -22.23
N GLU A 227 -5.05 -28.05 -21.59
CA GLU A 227 -4.67 -26.73 -22.12
C GLU A 227 -3.29 -26.26 -21.62
N TYR A 228 -2.57 -27.12 -20.90
CA TYR A 228 -1.28 -26.81 -20.30
C TYR A 228 -0.26 -26.35 -21.33
N SER A 229 0.47 -25.30 -21.01
CA SER A 229 1.60 -24.78 -21.78
C SER A 229 2.86 -24.68 -20.91
N SER A 230 3.99 -25.08 -21.45
CA SER A 230 5.25 -25.20 -20.70
C SER A 230 5.72 -23.91 -20.03
N TRP A 231 5.30 -22.73 -20.51
CA TRP A 231 5.64 -21.45 -19.87
C TRP A 231 5.04 -21.34 -18.45
N MET A 232 3.91 -22.02 -18.18
CA MET A 232 3.28 -22.05 -16.85
C MET A 232 4.21 -22.72 -15.84
N GLY A 233 4.75 -23.90 -16.17
CA GLY A 233 5.72 -24.60 -15.32
C GLY A 233 7.02 -23.80 -15.12
N TRP A 234 7.51 -23.09 -16.14
CA TRP A 234 8.67 -22.23 -16.00
C TRP A 234 8.40 -21.03 -15.07
N GLY A 235 7.19 -20.45 -15.15
CA GLY A 235 6.78 -19.38 -14.24
C GLY A 235 6.74 -19.84 -12.79
N LEU A 236 6.10 -20.98 -12.50
CA LEU A 236 6.08 -21.58 -11.16
C LEU A 236 7.49 -21.89 -10.64
N ALA A 237 8.36 -22.48 -11.50
CA ALA A 237 9.74 -22.76 -11.12
C ALA A 237 10.52 -21.50 -10.77
N GLY A 238 10.32 -20.42 -11.53
CA GLY A 238 10.90 -19.12 -11.23
C GLY A 238 10.38 -18.56 -9.89
N GLU A 239 9.10 -18.64 -9.64
CA GLU A 239 8.48 -18.13 -8.42
C GLU A 239 8.94 -18.89 -7.17
N ILE A 240 9.00 -20.23 -7.25
CA ILE A 240 9.56 -21.06 -6.18
C ILE A 240 11.02 -20.69 -5.92
N LEU A 241 11.84 -20.52 -6.98
CA LEU A 241 13.24 -20.10 -6.82
C LEU A 241 13.33 -18.72 -6.14
N GLY A 242 12.49 -17.75 -6.55
CA GLY A 242 12.43 -16.44 -5.92
C GLY A 242 12.05 -16.52 -4.45
N MET A 243 11.04 -17.34 -4.09
CA MET A 243 10.66 -17.58 -2.70
C MET A 243 11.79 -18.23 -1.89
N LEU A 244 12.53 -19.16 -2.46
CA LEU A 244 13.69 -19.73 -1.79
C LEU A 244 14.78 -18.68 -1.54
N LEU A 245 15.04 -17.78 -2.50
CA LEU A 245 15.96 -16.66 -2.29
C LEU A 245 15.50 -15.72 -1.18
N LEU A 246 14.21 -15.47 -1.08
CA LEU A 246 13.61 -14.63 -0.03
C LEU A 246 13.72 -15.30 1.35
N LEU A 247 13.23 -16.53 1.47
CA LEU A 247 13.06 -17.21 2.76
C LEU A 247 14.38 -17.74 3.33
N LEU A 248 15.30 -18.21 2.49
CA LEU A 248 16.58 -18.78 2.91
C LEU A 248 17.70 -17.73 3.02
N ALA A 249 17.38 -16.44 2.95
CA ALA A 249 18.38 -15.39 3.12
C ALA A 249 19.06 -15.51 4.49
N PRO A 250 20.40 -15.45 4.56
CA PRO A 250 21.13 -15.57 5.82
C PRO A 250 20.71 -14.51 6.85
N GLY A 251 20.35 -13.31 6.37
CA GLY A 251 19.91 -12.19 7.22
C GLY A 251 18.65 -12.48 7.99
N ASN A 252 17.73 -13.30 7.47
CA ASN A 252 16.49 -13.66 8.19
C ASN A 252 16.76 -14.29 9.57
N LYS A 253 17.81 -15.13 9.69
CA LYS A 253 18.22 -15.71 10.97
C LYS A 253 18.72 -14.65 11.96
N VAL A 254 19.46 -13.67 11.43
CA VAL A 254 20.02 -12.58 12.22
C VAL A 254 18.90 -11.70 12.75
N LYS A 255 17.99 -11.29 11.85
CA LYS A 255 16.81 -10.49 12.19
C LYS A 255 15.95 -11.17 13.24
N LEU A 256 15.62 -12.44 13.05
CA LEU A 256 14.80 -13.22 13.99
C LEU A 256 15.44 -13.27 15.39
N ARG A 257 16.76 -13.43 15.48
CA ARG A 257 17.47 -13.43 16.77
C ARG A 257 17.35 -12.07 17.47
N ILE A 258 17.54 -10.96 16.74
CA ILE A 258 17.43 -9.61 17.31
C ILE A 258 16.00 -9.34 17.78
N GLU A 259 15.00 -9.67 16.97
CA GLU A 259 13.60 -9.51 17.32
C GLU A 259 13.23 -10.34 18.58
N ASN A 260 13.79 -11.56 18.72
CA ASN A 260 13.61 -12.39 19.90
C ASN A 260 14.29 -11.83 21.15
N GLU A 261 15.48 -11.25 21.00
CA GLU A 261 16.21 -10.63 22.13
C GLU A 261 15.50 -9.36 22.62
N CYS A 262 14.83 -8.63 21.72
CA CYS A 262 14.06 -7.42 22.03
C CYS A 262 12.62 -7.71 22.47
N SER A 263 12.13 -8.94 22.33
CA SER A 263 10.74 -9.32 22.65
C SER A 263 10.69 -10.23 23.88
N ASP A 264 10.11 -9.72 24.96
CA ASP A 264 9.84 -10.53 26.18
C ASP A 264 8.78 -11.64 25.97
N THR A 265 8.18 -11.70 24.79
CA THR A 265 7.03 -12.57 24.47
C THR A 265 7.39 -13.82 23.67
N LEU A 266 8.60 -13.91 23.08
CA LEU A 266 9.01 -15.03 22.24
C LEU A 266 9.85 -16.06 23.04
N PRO A 267 9.60 -17.37 22.86
CA PRO A 267 10.36 -18.40 23.57
C PRO A 267 11.83 -18.44 23.14
N LYS A 268 12.74 -18.51 24.09
CA LYS A 268 14.21 -18.59 23.88
C LYS A 268 14.71 -19.83 23.11
N THR A 269 13.79 -20.76 22.78
CA THR A 269 14.10 -22.03 22.10
C THR A 269 14.08 -21.94 20.56
N MET A 270 13.97 -20.74 19.99
CA MET A 270 13.82 -20.55 18.55
C MET A 270 15.14 -20.59 17.73
N GLU A 271 16.29 -20.82 18.35
CA GLU A 271 17.59 -20.85 17.62
C GLU A 271 17.70 -21.95 16.56
N GLU A 272 16.88 -23.01 16.65
CA GLU A 272 16.93 -24.16 15.74
C GLU A 272 15.86 -24.16 14.66
N SER A 273 14.92 -23.19 14.66
CA SER A 273 13.81 -23.14 13.69
C SER A 273 14.23 -22.55 12.33
N LEU A 274 13.51 -22.89 11.29
CA LEU A 274 13.65 -22.28 9.97
C LEU A 274 13.52 -20.74 10.09
N PRO A 275 14.37 -19.97 9.39
CA PRO A 275 14.37 -18.51 9.49
C PRO A 275 12.99 -17.94 9.17
N GLY A 276 12.45 -17.09 10.04
CA GLY A 276 11.18 -16.43 9.84
C GLY A 276 9.93 -17.25 10.19
N TYR A 277 10.08 -18.47 10.71
CA TYR A 277 8.95 -19.32 11.12
C TYR A 277 8.93 -19.53 12.62
N ILE A 278 7.74 -19.46 13.20
CA ILE A 278 7.48 -19.82 14.60
C ILE A 278 7.36 -21.34 14.70
N PRO A 279 7.95 -21.99 15.72
CA PRO A 279 7.68 -23.39 16.01
C PRO A 279 6.17 -23.64 16.16
N LEU A 280 5.69 -24.75 15.62
CA LEU A 280 4.27 -25.12 15.71
C LEU A 280 3.75 -25.13 17.15
N ASP A 281 4.59 -25.50 18.12
CA ASP A 281 4.25 -25.50 19.54
C ASP A 281 3.89 -24.12 20.09
N TYR A 282 4.45 -23.06 19.51
CA TYR A 282 4.17 -21.68 19.90
C TYR A 282 2.86 -21.16 19.28
N LEU A 283 2.51 -21.62 18.08
CA LEU A 283 1.23 -21.27 17.41
C LEU A 283 0.02 -21.76 18.18
N TYR A 284 0.16 -22.85 18.94
CA TYR A 284 -0.93 -23.45 19.72
C TYR A 284 -1.16 -22.77 21.06
N THR A 285 -0.41 -21.72 21.43
CA THR A 285 -0.82 -20.95 22.60
C THR A 285 -2.12 -20.23 22.29
N ARG A 286 -3.13 -20.49 23.12
CA ARG A 286 -4.48 -19.94 22.99
C ARG A 286 -4.49 -18.41 22.89
N GLU A 287 -3.49 -17.76 23.43
CA GLU A 287 -3.37 -16.30 23.46
C GLU A 287 -2.88 -15.73 22.13
N MET A 288 -1.88 -16.35 21.49
CA MET A 288 -1.43 -15.93 20.17
C MET A 288 -2.47 -16.16 19.10
N PHE A 289 -3.16 -17.31 19.14
CA PHE A 289 -4.29 -17.56 18.25
C PHE A 289 -5.38 -16.49 18.42
N LYS A 290 -5.71 -16.12 19.67
CA LYS A 290 -6.69 -15.05 19.94
C LYS A 290 -6.22 -13.70 19.43
N LYS A 291 -4.93 -13.37 19.61
CA LYS A 291 -4.34 -12.11 19.11
C LYS A 291 -4.38 -12.07 17.59
N TRP A 292 -3.86 -13.09 16.92
CA TRP A 292 -3.94 -13.21 15.47
C TRP A 292 -5.38 -13.12 14.97
N PHE A 293 -6.30 -13.87 15.56
CA PHE A 293 -7.69 -13.92 15.13
C PHE A 293 -8.38 -12.56 15.30
N LYS A 294 -8.25 -11.90 16.46
CA LYS A 294 -8.94 -10.65 16.77
C LYS A 294 -8.30 -9.44 16.09
N GLU A 295 -7.00 -9.28 16.20
CA GLU A 295 -6.28 -8.08 15.81
C GLU A 295 -5.81 -8.12 14.34
N GLY A 296 -5.65 -9.33 13.81
CA GLY A 296 -5.20 -9.57 12.45
C GLY A 296 -6.32 -9.99 11.53
N PHE A 297 -6.73 -11.26 11.65
CA PHE A 297 -7.66 -11.89 10.70
C PHE A 297 -9.02 -11.18 10.65
N MET A 298 -9.70 -11.03 11.79
CA MET A 298 -11.03 -10.39 11.83
C MET A 298 -10.99 -8.92 11.38
N VAL A 299 -9.96 -8.18 11.76
CA VAL A 299 -9.81 -6.77 11.32
C VAL A 299 -9.62 -6.70 9.81
N THR A 300 -8.87 -7.63 9.20
CA THR A 300 -8.70 -7.70 7.76
C THR A 300 -10.03 -8.00 7.07
N ILE A 301 -10.75 -9.03 7.50
CA ILE A 301 -12.05 -9.40 6.93
C ILE A 301 -13.06 -8.25 7.05
N LEU A 302 -13.18 -7.60 8.22
CA LEU A 302 -14.11 -6.49 8.42
C LEU A 302 -13.78 -5.29 7.52
N ARG A 303 -12.50 -4.98 7.34
CA ARG A 303 -12.06 -3.91 6.42
C ARG A 303 -12.41 -4.21 4.97
N GLU A 304 -12.37 -5.47 4.59
CA GLU A 304 -12.60 -5.94 3.23
C GLU A 304 -14.08 -6.24 2.91
N LEU A 305 -14.98 -6.19 3.91
CA LEU A 305 -16.41 -6.42 3.73
C LEU A 305 -17.05 -5.60 2.58
N PRO A 306 -16.72 -4.31 2.38
CA PRO A 306 -17.29 -3.57 1.26
C PRO A 306 -16.98 -4.18 -0.11
N LEU A 307 -15.83 -4.85 -0.25
CA LEU A 307 -15.43 -5.52 -1.47
C LEU A 307 -16.17 -6.85 -1.69
N GLN A 308 -16.72 -7.43 -0.63
CA GLN A 308 -17.52 -8.65 -0.72
C GLN A 308 -18.93 -8.39 -1.28
N ILE A 309 -19.41 -7.15 -1.26
CA ILE A 309 -20.76 -6.82 -1.71
C ILE A 309 -21.02 -7.21 -3.17
N PRO A 310 -20.17 -6.87 -4.15
CA PRO A 310 -20.37 -7.31 -5.54
C PRO A 310 -20.37 -8.83 -5.71
N VAL A 311 -19.50 -9.52 -4.98
CA VAL A 311 -19.40 -11.00 -5.02
C VAL A 311 -20.68 -11.63 -4.45
N ALA A 312 -21.13 -11.17 -3.28
CA ALA A 312 -22.36 -11.67 -2.67
C ALA A 312 -23.59 -11.41 -3.57
N LEU A 313 -23.70 -10.21 -4.14
CA LEU A 313 -24.80 -9.88 -5.06
C LEU A 313 -24.78 -10.75 -6.32
N TYR A 314 -23.59 -11.04 -6.86
CA TYR A 314 -23.44 -11.93 -8.00
C TYR A 314 -24.00 -13.32 -7.69
N PHE A 315 -23.58 -13.95 -6.60
CA PHE A 315 -24.05 -15.28 -6.23
C PHE A 315 -25.53 -15.30 -5.82
N LEU A 316 -26.06 -14.23 -5.22
CA LEU A 316 -27.49 -14.09 -4.89
C LEU A 316 -28.38 -13.97 -6.14
N GLN A 317 -27.91 -13.31 -7.19
CA GLN A 317 -28.66 -13.17 -8.45
C GLN A 317 -28.57 -14.40 -9.34
N LYS A 318 -27.57 -15.24 -9.10
CA LYS A 318 -27.29 -16.41 -9.95
C LYS A 318 -28.31 -17.52 -9.67
N LYS A 319 -28.93 -18.02 -10.75
CA LYS A 319 -29.88 -19.17 -10.73
C LYS A 319 -29.37 -20.37 -11.49
N ASP A 320 -28.32 -20.20 -12.26
CA ASP A 320 -27.81 -21.19 -13.18
C ASP A 320 -26.75 -22.11 -12.54
N ARG A 321 -26.36 -23.16 -13.28
CA ARG A 321 -25.29 -24.07 -12.88
C ARG A 321 -23.95 -23.31 -12.72
N VAL A 322 -23.06 -23.88 -11.91
CA VAL A 322 -21.69 -23.37 -11.70
C VAL A 322 -20.97 -23.20 -13.03
N THR A 323 -20.44 -22.02 -13.27
CA THR A 323 -19.67 -21.66 -14.46
C THR A 323 -18.18 -21.54 -14.14
N GLU A 324 -17.35 -21.39 -15.15
CA GLU A 324 -15.91 -21.12 -14.94
C GLU A 324 -15.67 -19.80 -14.24
N ASP A 325 -16.44 -18.76 -14.57
CA ASP A 325 -16.31 -17.45 -13.89
C ASP A 325 -16.59 -17.56 -12.38
N ASP A 326 -17.50 -18.46 -11.95
CA ASP A 326 -17.72 -18.70 -10.52
C ASP A 326 -16.49 -19.30 -9.86
N ILE A 327 -15.89 -20.32 -10.52
CA ILE A 327 -14.69 -20.98 -10.02
C ILE A 327 -13.53 -19.98 -9.93
N TYR A 328 -13.44 -19.06 -10.89
CA TYR A 328 -12.41 -18.03 -10.90
C TYR A 328 -12.61 -17.02 -9.79
N ILE A 329 -13.84 -16.52 -9.59
CA ILE A 329 -14.19 -15.60 -8.49
C ILE A 329 -13.86 -16.28 -7.16
N LEU A 330 -14.32 -17.50 -6.93
CA LEU A 330 -14.03 -18.26 -5.71
C LEU A 330 -12.54 -18.56 -5.53
N GLY A 331 -11.81 -18.78 -6.62
CA GLY A 331 -10.35 -18.93 -6.61
C GLY A 331 -9.64 -17.66 -6.13
N LEU A 332 -10.03 -16.48 -6.64
CA LEU A 332 -9.52 -15.20 -6.20
C LEU A 332 -9.87 -14.91 -4.74
N GLU A 333 -11.08 -15.26 -4.30
CA GLU A 333 -11.51 -15.19 -2.89
C GLU A 333 -10.65 -16.09 -2.00
N ALA A 334 -10.41 -17.33 -2.42
CA ALA A 334 -9.58 -18.26 -1.67
C ALA A 334 -8.15 -17.75 -1.52
N VAL A 335 -7.56 -17.15 -2.57
CA VAL A 335 -6.23 -16.51 -2.51
C VAL A 335 -6.25 -15.32 -1.57
N SER A 336 -7.29 -14.49 -1.66
CA SER A 336 -7.45 -13.34 -0.74
C SER A 336 -7.49 -13.78 0.72
N LEU A 337 -8.28 -14.78 1.06
CA LEU A 337 -8.41 -15.33 2.41
C LEU A 337 -7.15 -16.07 2.89
N ALA A 338 -6.38 -16.66 1.99
CA ALA A 338 -5.14 -17.34 2.33
C ALA A 338 -4.09 -16.37 2.90
N VAL A 339 -4.06 -15.12 2.41
CA VAL A 339 -3.09 -14.10 2.84
C VAL A 339 -3.16 -13.83 4.37
N PRO A 340 -4.28 -13.40 4.94
CA PRO A 340 -4.38 -13.21 6.39
C PRO A 340 -4.27 -14.53 7.17
N SER A 341 -4.63 -15.67 6.55
CA SER A 341 -4.55 -16.99 7.20
C SER A 341 -3.09 -17.44 7.38
N VAL A 342 -2.25 -17.24 6.36
CA VAL A 342 -0.80 -17.59 6.44
C VAL A 342 -0.08 -16.75 7.49
N MET A 343 -0.54 -15.53 7.76
CA MET A 343 0.03 -14.67 8.80
C MET A 343 -0.10 -15.27 10.22
N MET A 344 -0.91 -16.31 10.42
CA MET A 344 -0.96 -17.09 11.66
C MET A 344 0.43 -17.66 12.01
N PHE A 345 1.28 -17.93 11.01
CA PHE A 345 2.64 -18.46 11.17
C PHE A 345 3.70 -17.36 11.32
N SER A 346 3.30 -16.09 11.39
CA SER A 346 4.23 -14.97 11.60
C SER A 346 4.32 -14.60 13.08
N PRO A 347 5.51 -14.31 13.62
CA PRO A 347 5.68 -13.81 14.98
C PRO A 347 4.97 -12.48 15.21
N GLU A 348 4.91 -11.67 14.16
CA GLU A 348 4.20 -10.41 14.16
C GLU A 348 3.12 -10.40 13.07
N TYR A 349 2.06 -9.64 13.33
CA TYR A 349 0.97 -9.44 12.37
C TYR A 349 0.89 -7.98 11.89
N PRO A 350 1.86 -7.50 11.12
CA PRO A 350 1.77 -6.15 10.58
C PRO A 350 0.66 -6.12 9.53
N ARG A 351 -0.43 -5.37 9.80
CA ARG A 351 -1.62 -5.30 8.93
C ARG A 351 -1.26 -4.97 7.47
N ARG A 352 -0.21 -4.18 7.23
CA ARG A 352 0.30 -3.86 5.89
C ARG A 352 0.70 -5.09 5.07
N ALA A 353 1.10 -6.18 5.73
CA ALA A 353 1.44 -7.44 5.06
C ALA A 353 0.22 -8.16 4.46
N THR A 354 -1.01 -7.75 4.80
CA THR A 354 -2.23 -8.28 4.17
C THR A 354 -2.63 -7.55 2.88
N TYR A 355 -1.80 -6.62 2.38
CA TYR A 355 -2.08 -5.88 1.14
C TYR A 355 -2.39 -6.77 -0.08
N PRO A 356 -1.73 -7.93 -0.30
CA PRO A 356 -2.07 -8.81 -1.41
C PRO A 356 -3.50 -9.34 -1.38
N SER A 357 -4.12 -9.49 -0.19
CA SER A 357 -5.54 -9.86 -0.05
C SER A 357 -6.44 -8.88 -0.81
N VAL A 358 -6.20 -7.59 -0.66
CA VAL A 358 -6.98 -6.52 -1.33
C VAL A 358 -6.85 -6.59 -2.86
N ILE A 359 -5.67 -6.96 -3.38
CA ILE A 359 -5.44 -7.09 -4.83
C ILE A 359 -6.39 -8.15 -5.43
N TYR A 360 -6.39 -9.34 -4.82
CA TYR A 360 -7.17 -10.48 -5.34
C TYR A 360 -8.66 -10.30 -5.07
N LEU A 361 -9.03 -9.74 -3.93
CA LEU A 361 -10.44 -9.48 -3.61
C LEU A 361 -11.05 -8.38 -4.50
N LEU A 362 -10.30 -7.31 -4.80
CA LEU A 362 -10.74 -6.31 -5.78
C LEU A 362 -10.89 -6.91 -7.18
N ALA A 363 -10.02 -7.81 -7.58
CA ALA A 363 -10.14 -8.53 -8.86
C ALA A 363 -11.39 -9.43 -8.88
N ALA A 364 -11.67 -10.16 -7.79
CA ALA A 364 -12.89 -10.97 -7.62
C ALA A 364 -14.15 -10.10 -7.68
N SER A 365 -14.17 -9.01 -6.90
CA SER A 365 -15.28 -8.05 -6.86
C SER A 365 -15.55 -7.43 -8.23
N LEU A 366 -14.50 -7.08 -8.96
CA LEU A 366 -14.62 -6.52 -10.31
C LEU A 366 -15.12 -7.56 -11.31
N CYS A 367 -14.65 -8.79 -11.23
CA CYS A 367 -15.15 -9.91 -12.03
C CYS A 367 -16.66 -10.09 -11.78
N ALA A 368 -17.06 -10.21 -10.53
CA ALA A 368 -18.46 -10.33 -10.12
C ALA A 368 -19.31 -9.15 -10.60
N LEU A 369 -18.85 -7.92 -10.38
CA LEU A 369 -19.55 -6.69 -10.81
C LEU A 369 -19.77 -6.66 -12.33
N SER A 370 -18.80 -7.16 -13.10
CA SER A 370 -18.89 -7.17 -14.58
C SER A 370 -19.97 -8.10 -15.12
N HIS A 371 -20.45 -9.05 -14.32
CA HIS A 371 -21.52 -10.00 -14.64
C HIS A 371 -22.87 -9.60 -14.04
N LEU A 372 -22.90 -8.59 -13.16
CA LEU A 372 -24.15 -8.10 -12.57
C LEU A 372 -24.94 -7.24 -13.58
N ASN A 373 -26.23 -7.57 -13.72
CA ASN A 373 -27.17 -6.71 -14.42
C ASN A 373 -27.66 -5.61 -13.47
N LEU A 374 -26.81 -4.58 -13.29
CA LEU A 374 -27.19 -3.44 -12.48
C LEU A 374 -28.11 -2.50 -13.26
N PRO A 375 -29.23 -2.05 -12.67
CA PRO A 375 -30.08 -1.05 -13.26
C PRO A 375 -29.32 0.28 -13.43
N GLY A 376 -29.60 1.04 -14.48
CA GLY A 376 -29.06 2.37 -14.65
C GLY A 376 -29.48 3.28 -13.47
N TYR A 377 -28.67 4.31 -13.17
CA TYR A 377 -28.98 5.23 -12.03
C TYR A 377 -30.42 5.78 -12.11
N GLY A 378 -30.92 6.07 -13.31
CA GLY A 378 -32.30 6.53 -13.54
C GLY A 378 -33.38 5.48 -13.25
N GLU A 379 -33.04 4.20 -13.25
CA GLU A 379 -33.94 3.07 -13.02
C GLU A 379 -33.93 2.61 -11.56
N LEU A 380 -32.99 3.15 -10.73
CA LEU A 380 -32.93 2.85 -9.31
C LEU A 380 -34.15 3.43 -8.56
N SER A 381 -34.64 2.72 -7.55
CA SER A 381 -35.62 3.27 -6.63
C SER A 381 -35.09 4.50 -5.90
N PRO A 382 -35.93 5.40 -5.40
CA PRO A 382 -35.49 6.58 -4.66
C PRO A 382 -34.56 6.22 -3.48
N GLY A 383 -34.87 5.19 -2.72
CA GLY A 383 -34.04 4.70 -1.60
C GLY A 383 -32.66 4.22 -2.06
N MET A 384 -32.57 3.48 -3.17
CA MET A 384 -31.29 3.03 -3.74
C MET A 384 -30.46 4.21 -4.27
N ARG A 385 -31.09 5.23 -4.89
CA ARG A 385 -30.37 6.45 -5.32
C ARG A 385 -29.77 7.18 -4.11
N THR A 386 -30.57 7.34 -3.04
CA THR A 386 -30.09 7.93 -1.79
C THR A 386 -28.92 7.13 -1.21
N ALA A 387 -28.99 5.80 -1.18
CA ALA A 387 -27.90 4.95 -0.69
C ALA A 387 -26.61 5.13 -1.52
N VAL A 388 -26.70 5.20 -2.85
CA VAL A 388 -25.54 5.44 -3.73
C VAL A 388 -24.96 6.84 -3.48
N ILE A 389 -25.79 7.88 -3.40
CA ILE A 389 -25.34 9.24 -3.10
C ILE A 389 -24.64 9.29 -1.74
N SER A 390 -25.23 8.66 -0.72
CA SER A 390 -24.67 8.62 0.64
C SER A 390 -23.32 7.89 0.65
N ALA A 391 -23.19 6.76 -0.05
CA ALA A 391 -21.93 6.03 -0.14
C ALA A 391 -20.82 6.87 -0.80
N VAL A 392 -21.14 7.58 -1.89
CA VAL A 392 -20.20 8.48 -2.56
C VAL A 392 -19.85 9.67 -1.65
N ALA A 393 -20.82 10.26 -0.96
CA ALA A 393 -20.58 11.35 -0.02
C ALA A 393 -19.67 10.91 1.14
N VAL A 394 -19.92 9.74 1.74
CA VAL A 394 -19.06 9.15 2.78
C VAL A 394 -17.65 8.93 2.26
N TYR A 395 -17.51 8.40 1.04
CA TYR A 395 -16.19 8.23 0.42
C TYR A 395 -15.45 9.57 0.26
N ILE A 396 -16.10 10.60 -0.26
CA ILE A 396 -15.51 11.93 -0.43
C ILE A 396 -15.09 12.52 0.92
N VAL A 397 -15.96 12.44 1.94
CA VAL A 397 -15.67 12.89 3.31
C VAL A 397 -14.44 12.17 3.86
N ASN A 398 -14.35 10.85 3.69
CA ASN A 398 -13.18 10.07 4.13
C ASN A 398 -11.88 10.51 3.44
N VAL A 399 -11.92 10.76 2.13
CA VAL A 399 -10.76 11.26 1.39
C VAL A 399 -10.33 12.63 1.92
N LEU A 400 -11.27 13.57 2.06
CA LEU A 400 -10.99 14.92 2.54
C LEU A 400 -10.48 14.93 3.99
N SER A 401 -11.12 14.17 4.87
CA SER A 401 -10.68 14.01 6.27
C SER A 401 -9.24 13.48 6.36
N SER A 402 -8.92 12.47 5.57
CA SER A 402 -7.56 11.90 5.48
C SER A 402 -6.54 12.95 5.01
N LEU A 403 -6.88 13.76 4.00
CA LEU A 403 -5.99 14.83 3.51
C LEU A 403 -5.78 15.94 4.55
N ILE A 404 -6.82 16.29 5.31
CA ILE A 404 -6.72 17.29 6.38
C ILE A 404 -5.75 16.81 7.46
N VAL A 405 -5.91 15.56 7.91
CA VAL A 405 -5.02 14.95 8.92
C VAL A 405 -3.59 14.89 8.43
N ASP A 406 -3.36 14.37 7.20
CA ASP A 406 -2.02 14.29 6.64
C ASP A 406 -1.36 15.66 6.47
N SER A 407 -2.13 16.68 6.11
CA SER A 407 -1.61 18.05 5.95
C SER A 407 -1.17 18.65 7.28
N ASP A 408 -1.91 18.42 8.36
CA ASP A 408 -1.53 18.91 9.68
C ASP A 408 -0.28 18.17 10.21
N LEU A 409 -0.25 16.85 10.07
CA LEU A 409 0.89 16.05 10.50
C LEU A 409 2.15 16.37 9.67
N SER A 410 2.01 16.52 8.35
CA SER A 410 3.11 16.99 7.48
C SER A 410 3.68 18.31 7.94
N TYR A 411 2.81 19.28 8.26
CA TYR A 411 3.23 20.58 8.74
C TYR A 411 4.04 20.50 10.05
N GLN A 412 3.60 19.66 10.99
CA GLN A 412 4.30 19.45 12.25
C GLN A 412 5.69 18.83 12.02
N ILE A 413 5.78 17.80 11.18
CA ILE A 413 7.05 17.15 10.85
C ILE A 413 7.99 18.09 10.08
N ASP A 414 7.48 18.90 9.15
CA ASP A 414 8.28 19.90 8.44
C ASP A 414 8.88 20.92 9.42
N ARG A 415 8.13 21.32 10.46
CA ARG A 415 8.66 22.18 11.52
C ARG A 415 9.76 21.52 12.35
N GLN A 416 9.61 20.22 12.68
CA GLN A 416 10.67 19.46 13.34
C GLN A 416 11.95 19.46 12.48
N ILE A 417 11.81 19.18 11.19
CA ILE A 417 12.93 19.17 10.24
C ILE A 417 13.59 20.55 10.14
N ASP A 418 12.80 21.61 10.05
CA ASP A 418 13.34 22.99 9.97
C ASP A 418 14.05 23.38 11.27
N HIS A 419 13.51 22.96 12.43
CA HIS A 419 14.17 23.19 13.72
C HIS A 419 15.52 22.45 13.82
N ILE A 420 15.59 21.19 13.38
CA ILE A 420 16.83 20.41 13.34
C ILE A 420 17.87 21.13 12.45
N LYS A 421 17.48 21.53 11.24
CA LYS A 421 18.37 22.22 10.30
C LYS A 421 18.89 23.56 10.82
N ALA A 422 18.03 24.31 11.51
CA ALA A 422 18.39 25.61 12.09
C ALA A 422 19.36 25.49 13.28
N ASN A 423 19.36 24.34 13.96
CA ASN A 423 20.18 24.10 15.17
C ASN A 423 21.26 23.03 14.96
N LYS A 424 21.59 22.67 13.72
CA LYS A 424 22.49 21.57 13.38
C LYS A 424 23.87 21.60 14.07
N ASP A 425 24.36 22.77 14.42
CA ASP A 425 25.68 22.97 15.06
C ASP A 425 25.64 22.73 16.58
N ARG A 426 24.45 22.43 17.16
CA ARG A 426 24.33 22.10 18.59
C ARG A 426 24.65 20.59 18.78
N GLU A 427 25.27 20.29 19.92
CA GLU A 427 25.58 18.91 20.31
C GLU A 427 24.31 18.07 20.53
N MET A 428 23.27 18.68 21.13
CA MET A 428 21.95 18.08 21.36
C MET A 428 20.85 19.01 20.89
N ILE A 429 19.86 18.45 20.21
CA ILE A 429 18.70 19.16 19.68
C ILE A 429 17.44 18.49 20.21
N PHE A 430 16.71 19.24 21.00
CA PHE A 430 15.37 18.87 21.41
C PHE A 430 14.35 19.25 20.33
N VAL A 431 13.43 18.36 20.04
CA VAL A 431 12.39 18.54 19.01
C VAL A 431 11.03 18.25 19.65
N ASP A 432 10.07 19.13 19.47
CA ASP A 432 8.69 18.91 19.94
C ASP A 432 8.11 17.63 19.33
N ASP A 433 7.42 16.83 20.13
CA ASP A 433 6.71 15.66 19.64
C ASP A 433 5.56 16.01 18.69
N VAL A 434 5.13 15.05 17.86
CA VAL A 434 3.99 15.25 16.96
C VAL A 434 2.70 15.09 17.75
N PHE A 435 1.93 16.17 17.83
CA PHE A 435 0.62 16.14 18.49
C PHE A 435 -0.46 15.55 17.58
N ILE A 436 -1.10 14.49 18.05
CA ILE A 436 -2.16 13.80 17.33
C ILE A 436 -3.47 13.86 18.14
N PRO A 437 -4.38 14.78 17.79
CA PRO A 437 -5.67 14.86 18.45
C PRO A 437 -6.47 13.55 18.32
N PRO A 438 -7.18 13.08 19.37
CA PRO A 438 -7.99 11.85 19.29
C PRO A 438 -9.01 11.85 18.16
N VAL A 439 -9.49 13.04 17.74
CA VAL A 439 -10.40 13.18 16.60
C VAL A 439 -9.80 12.70 15.28
N TYR A 440 -8.46 12.68 15.15
CA TYR A 440 -7.81 12.22 13.93
C TYR A 440 -8.01 10.73 13.69
N SER A 441 -7.97 9.92 14.74
CA SER A 441 -8.29 8.49 14.62
C SER A 441 -9.71 8.26 14.11
N PHE A 442 -10.67 9.10 14.55
CA PHE A 442 -12.04 9.05 14.06
C PHE A 442 -12.18 9.53 12.60
N LEU A 443 -11.49 10.62 12.24
CA LEU A 443 -11.61 11.25 10.91
C LEU A 443 -10.92 10.42 9.81
N ALA A 444 -9.77 9.87 10.09
CA ALA A 444 -8.91 9.28 9.08
C ALA A 444 -8.66 7.78 9.28
N GLY A 445 -8.70 7.27 10.51
CA GLY A 445 -8.43 5.87 10.82
C GLY A 445 -7.12 5.39 10.18
N ASP A 446 -7.12 4.21 9.57
CA ASP A 446 -5.98 3.61 8.87
C ASP A 446 -5.56 4.34 7.58
N ARG A 447 -6.26 5.40 7.17
CA ARG A 447 -6.02 6.12 5.90
C ARG A 447 -5.09 7.32 6.02
N SER A 448 -4.68 7.64 7.23
CA SER A 448 -3.66 8.66 7.51
C SER A 448 -2.45 8.04 8.20
N ILE A 449 -1.47 8.88 8.51
CA ILE A 449 -0.27 8.45 9.23
C ILE A 449 -0.72 7.68 10.48
N ASN A 450 -0.20 6.48 10.64
CA ASN A 450 -0.66 5.54 11.64
C ASN A 450 0.23 5.53 12.88
N TRP A 451 -0.39 5.30 14.03
CA TRP A 451 0.21 5.27 15.35
C TRP A 451 1.28 4.20 15.56
N ASP A 452 1.24 3.10 14.77
CA ASP A 452 2.20 2.00 14.88
C ASP A 452 3.54 2.29 14.17
N VAL A 453 3.64 3.42 13.48
CA VAL A 453 4.85 3.85 12.81
C VAL A 453 5.24 5.21 13.39
N VAL A 454 6.46 5.31 13.85
CA VAL A 454 7.01 6.52 14.46
C VAL A 454 6.62 7.78 13.70
N MET A 455 5.89 8.63 14.37
CA MET A 455 5.25 9.79 13.81
C MET A 455 6.11 11.01 14.00
N GLY A 456 7.21 11.07 13.42
CA GLY A 456 8.11 12.21 13.53
C GLY A 456 9.48 11.84 13.02
N VAL A 457 10.38 12.78 13.16
CA VAL A 457 11.78 12.61 12.75
C VAL A 457 12.55 11.81 13.81
N CYS A 458 12.12 11.88 15.07
CA CYS A 458 12.88 11.33 16.20
C CYS A 458 11.96 10.80 17.31
N LEU A 459 12.54 9.96 18.16
CA LEU A 459 11.95 9.35 19.34
C LEU A 459 12.45 10.02 20.63
N ASP A 460 11.92 9.63 21.78
CA ASP A 460 12.27 10.14 23.12
C ASP A 460 13.69 9.72 23.59
N ASN A 461 14.27 8.68 22.99
CA ASN A 461 15.63 8.26 23.31
C ASN A 461 16.64 8.81 22.30
N ALA A 462 17.54 9.70 22.74
CA ALA A 462 18.57 10.30 21.88
C ALA A 462 19.56 9.28 21.28
N ASP A 463 19.75 8.14 21.93
CA ASP A 463 20.63 7.05 21.45
C ASP A 463 19.86 5.98 20.67
N ASP A 464 18.59 6.25 20.33
CA ASP A 464 17.82 5.35 19.47
C ASP A 464 18.41 5.33 18.04
N PRO A 465 18.54 4.16 17.42
CA PRO A 465 19.09 4.02 16.08
C PRO A 465 18.42 4.87 15.00
N TYR A 466 17.12 5.10 15.09
CA TYR A 466 16.40 5.97 14.16
C TYR A 466 16.78 7.43 14.34
N ASN A 467 16.95 7.89 15.60
CA ASN A 467 17.40 9.22 15.93
C ASN A 467 18.82 9.46 15.45
N GLU A 468 19.73 8.50 15.67
CA GLU A 468 21.10 8.57 15.16
C GLU A 468 21.15 8.65 13.62
N ALA A 469 20.36 7.84 12.93
CA ALA A 469 20.27 7.85 11.48
C ALA A 469 19.68 9.18 10.94
N ALA A 470 18.66 9.72 11.60
CA ALA A 470 18.08 11.02 11.23
C ALA A 470 19.05 12.17 11.51
N ALA A 471 19.75 12.17 12.66
CA ALA A 471 20.80 13.14 12.98
C ALA A 471 21.90 13.13 11.92
N ALA A 472 22.42 11.95 11.57
CA ALA A 472 23.41 11.78 10.51
C ALA A 472 22.88 12.24 9.13
N TYR A 473 21.59 12.01 8.85
CA TYR A 473 20.96 12.45 7.60
C TYR A 473 20.95 13.98 7.46
N TYR A 474 20.65 14.69 8.53
CA TYR A 474 20.63 16.18 8.55
C TYR A 474 21.99 16.81 8.84
N GLY A 475 22.99 16.00 9.22
CA GLY A 475 24.31 16.47 9.62
C GLY A 475 24.25 17.28 10.92
N SER A 476 23.41 16.86 11.86
CA SER A 476 23.19 17.51 13.16
C SER A 476 23.84 16.72 14.29
N GLY A 477 23.88 17.31 15.50
CA GLY A 477 24.12 16.58 16.74
C GLY A 477 22.96 15.63 17.08
N LYS A 478 23.00 15.03 18.27
CA LYS A 478 21.95 14.11 18.74
C LYS A 478 20.59 14.80 18.77
N ILE A 479 19.57 14.12 18.27
CA ILE A 479 18.19 14.60 18.27
C ILE A 479 17.32 13.69 19.14
N TYR A 480 16.35 14.26 19.83
CA TYR A 480 15.37 13.52 20.62
C TYR A 480 14.11 14.34 20.85
N THR A 481 13.01 13.66 21.17
CA THR A 481 11.77 14.30 21.65
C THR A 481 11.65 14.11 23.16
N ASP A 482 10.83 14.93 23.80
CA ASP A 482 10.43 14.75 25.19
C ASP A 482 8.90 14.58 25.24
N SER A 483 8.48 13.41 25.63
CA SER A 483 7.06 13.05 25.76
C SER A 483 6.38 13.72 26.96
N ASP A 484 7.18 14.25 27.93
CA ASP A 484 6.68 14.87 29.16
C ASP A 484 6.47 16.39 29.06
N THR A 485 6.88 17.03 27.96
CA THR A 485 6.63 18.46 27.79
C THR A 485 5.17 18.70 27.40
N ASP A 486 4.50 19.55 28.19
CA ASP A 486 3.21 20.13 27.84
C ASP A 486 3.28 20.73 26.42
N HIS A 487 2.64 20.06 25.48
CA HIS A 487 2.66 20.43 24.08
C HIS A 487 2.27 21.90 23.89
N ILE A 488 3.18 22.70 23.39
CA ILE A 488 3.03 24.14 23.12
C ILE A 488 1.95 24.42 22.05
N TYR A 489 1.29 23.36 21.55
CA TYR A 489 0.22 23.48 20.56
C TYR A 489 -1.11 23.89 21.19
N GLU A 490 -1.30 25.21 21.34
CA GLU A 490 -2.59 25.76 21.73
C GLU A 490 -3.68 25.48 20.68
N LYS A 491 -4.93 25.27 21.15
CA LYS A 491 -6.16 25.12 20.30
C LYS A 491 -6.33 26.23 19.26
N LYS A 492 -5.78 27.41 19.49
CA LYS A 492 -5.77 28.54 18.55
C LYS A 492 -5.05 28.24 17.25
N ASP A 493 -3.97 27.51 17.33
CA ASP A 493 -3.13 27.16 16.17
C ASP A 493 -3.80 26.11 15.25
N PHE A 494 -4.58 25.18 15.81
CA PHE A 494 -5.36 24.21 15.03
C PHE A 494 -6.35 24.86 14.06
N LYS A 495 -7.09 25.90 14.54
CA LYS A 495 -8.06 26.61 13.70
C LYS A 495 -7.38 27.38 12.57
N SER A 496 -6.26 28.04 12.86
CA SER A 496 -5.43 28.74 11.88
C SER A 496 -4.84 27.78 10.83
N ARG A 497 -4.34 26.62 11.26
CA ARG A 497 -3.81 25.57 10.39
C ARG A 497 -4.89 24.96 9.51
N LEU A 498 -6.07 24.68 10.07
CA LEU A 498 -7.20 24.17 9.31
C LEU A 498 -7.61 25.12 8.18
N TYR A 499 -7.62 26.43 8.42
CA TYR A 499 -7.86 27.43 7.38
C TYR A 499 -6.74 27.47 6.34
N GLY A 500 -5.48 27.32 6.76
CA GLY A 500 -4.31 27.22 5.86
C GLY A 500 -4.39 26.03 4.91
N ILE A 501 -5.00 24.93 5.33
CA ILE A 501 -5.20 23.72 4.53
C ILE A 501 -6.45 23.85 3.62
N ILE A 502 -7.54 24.39 4.15
CA ILE A 502 -8.80 24.52 3.40
C ILE A 502 -8.65 25.51 2.24
N ASN A 503 -7.92 26.62 2.41
CA ASN A 503 -7.76 27.63 1.37
C ASN A 503 -7.05 27.13 0.10
N PRO A 504 -5.92 26.38 0.17
CA PRO A 504 -5.33 25.77 -1.01
C PRO A 504 -6.22 24.72 -1.68
N LEU A 505 -6.96 23.92 -0.89
CA LEU A 505 -7.92 22.92 -1.42
C LEU A 505 -9.09 23.62 -2.13
N LYS A 506 -9.60 24.72 -1.55
CA LYS A 506 -10.64 25.54 -2.16
C LYS A 506 -10.15 26.18 -3.46
N SER A 507 -8.92 26.71 -3.49
CA SER A 507 -8.28 27.25 -4.68
C SER A 507 -8.05 26.18 -5.76
N PHE A 508 -7.61 24.97 -5.37
CA PHE A 508 -7.46 23.85 -6.28
C PHE A 508 -8.80 23.38 -6.85
N ALA A 509 -9.83 23.26 -6.02
CA ALA A 509 -11.18 22.89 -6.44
C ALA A 509 -11.78 23.92 -7.42
N LEU A 510 -11.57 25.22 -7.17
CA LEU A 510 -12.00 26.31 -8.06
C LEU A 510 -11.25 26.26 -9.41
N LYS A 511 -9.92 26.08 -9.41
CA LYS A 511 -9.12 25.92 -10.63
C LYS A 511 -9.53 24.66 -11.43
N THR A 512 -9.81 23.58 -10.74
CA THR A 512 -10.28 22.33 -11.36
C THR A 512 -11.67 22.50 -11.97
N ARG A 513 -12.57 23.22 -11.29
CA ARG A 513 -13.88 23.61 -11.82
C ARG A 513 -13.75 24.46 -13.08
N GLU A 514 -12.85 25.46 -13.09
CA GLU A 514 -12.57 26.29 -14.26
C GLU A 514 -12.04 25.48 -15.46
N ILE A 515 -11.18 24.50 -15.21
CA ILE A 515 -10.62 23.62 -16.25
C ILE A 515 -11.71 22.68 -16.83
N ILE A 516 -12.60 22.16 -15.98
CA ILE A 516 -13.61 21.16 -16.37
C ILE A 516 -14.83 21.82 -17.02
N PHE A 517 -15.25 23.00 -16.54
CA PHE A 517 -16.52 23.63 -16.91
C PHE A 517 -16.36 24.92 -17.73
N GLY A 518 -15.13 25.39 -17.99
CA GLY A 518 -14.87 26.65 -18.69
C GLY A 518 -15.14 27.87 -17.80
N ALA A 519 -14.51 28.99 -18.14
CA ALA A 519 -14.63 30.26 -17.41
C ALA A 519 -15.99 31.01 -17.62
N GLY A 520 -17.06 30.29 -17.85
CA GLY A 520 -18.41 30.83 -18.04
C GLY A 520 -19.12 31.06 -16.70
N ASP A 521 -19.36 32.31 -16.38
CA ASP A 521 -20.20 32.88 -15.29
C ASP A 521 -19.49 33.46 -14.05
N ARG A 522 -18.32 34.12 -14.21
CA ARG A 522 -17.83 34.98 -13.13
C ARG A 522 -18.69 36.21 -12.85
N ASN A 523 -19.44 36.70 -13.85
CA ASN A 523 -20.18 37.95 -13.73
C ASN A 523 -21.55 37.83 -13.03
N LYS A 524 -22.03 36.64 -12.71
CA LYS A 524 -23.31 36.48 -11.98
C LYS A 524 -23.14 36.28 -10.49
N GLU A 525 -22.11 35.52 -10.04
CA GLU A 525 -21.91 35.22 -8.63
C GLU A 525 -21.26 36.40 -7.85
N GLU A 526 -20.35 37.18 -8.48
CA GLU A 526 -19.79 38.38 -7.82
C GLU A 526 -20.85 39.47 -7.57
N ASN A 527 -21.87 39.55 -8.40
CA ASN A 527 -22.99 40.48 -8.23
C ASN A 527 -24.02 40.04 -7.18
N GLU A 528 -24.09 38.73 -6.84
CA GLU A 528 -24.93 38.24 -5.76
C GLU A 528 -24.28 38.36 -4.39
N ILE A 529 -22.95 38.14 -4.30
CA ILE A 529 -22.20 38.25 -3.05
C ILE A 529 -22.05 39.74 -2.62
N GLN A 530 -21.99 40.68 -3.55
CA GLN A 530 -21.99 42.12 -3.24
C GLN A 530 -23.36 42.66 -2.84
N LYS A 531 -24.44 41.90 -2.98
CA LYS A 531 -25.79 42.29 -2.53
C LYS A 531 -26.16 41.75 -1.16
N GLU A 532 -25.36 40.84 -0.59
CA GLU A 532 -25.58 40.22 0.72
C GLU A 532 -24.55 40.68 1.77
N THR A 533 -23.62 41.57 1.42
CA THR A 533 -22.76 42.32 2.35
C THR A 533 -23.16 43.79 2.39
#